data_bd38471bd2439164fb50a92fb922d702
#
_entry.id   bd38471bd2439164fb50a92fb922d702
#
_cell.length_a   1.000
_cell.length_b   1.000
_cell.length_c   1.000
_cell.angle_alpha   90.00
_cell.angle_beta   90.00
_cell.angle_gamma   90.00
#
_symmetry.space_group_name_H-M   'P 1'
#
loop_
_entity.id
_entity.type
_entity.pdbx_description
1 polymer ?
#
loop_
_entity_poly.entity_id
_entity_poly.type
_entity_poly.pdbx_seq_one_letter_code
_entity_poly.pdbx_strand_id
1 'polypeptide(L)'
;MLNLKRQADGKVELDLALAKSDAFTGWIAGRVPLDLGGATGGIISLKGESGMDRMVLDARLDLDSTSINFPRLGLVKLQGEAADMIARFQIDDGKIVGISDVTLDSDVLNIDGNISFDESGRFLGAFLNHAQWPGNDLTNITVERNAEDILRLTASAGLIDLTPL
;
A
#
# COMPACT_ATOMS: atom_id res chain seq x y z
N MET A 1 -14.68 16.39 -0.73
CA MET A 1 -14.61 17.60 0.11
C MET A 1 -13.15 17.90 0.36
N LEU A 2 -12.74 19.14 0.22
CA LEU A 2 -11.36 19.58 0.45
C LEU A 2 -11.34 20.47 1.69
N ASN A 3 -10.48 20.18 2.65
CA ASN A 3 -10.28 21.00 3.85
C ASN A 3 -8.79 21.28 4.02
N LEU A 4 -8.39 22.55 3.92
CA LEU A 4 -7.00 23.00 4.06
C LEU A 4 -6.85 23.77 5.37
N LYS A 5 -5.94 23.35 6.23
CA LYS A 5 -5.56 24.05 7.46
C LYS A 5 -4.08 24.39 7.41
N ARG A 6 -3.73 25.63 7.70
CA ARG A 6 -2.34 26.07 7.93
C ARG A 6 -2.17 26.36 9.41
N GLN A 7 -1.16 25.75 10.01
CA GLN A 7 -0.83 25.95 11.42
C GLN A 7 0.18 27.11 11.57
N ALA A 8 0.21 27.71 12.76
CA ALA A 8 1.08 28.87 13.03
C ALA A 8 2.59 28.52 13.01
N ASP A 9 2.94 27.25 13.15
CA ASP A 9 4.31 26.73 13.09
C ASP A 9 4.79 26.43 11.64
N GLY A 10 4.00 26.83 10.65
CA GLY A 10 4.33 26.64 9.23
C GLY A 10 3.91 25.28 8.67
N LYS A 11 3.33 24.40 9.48
CA LYS A 11 2.81 23.11 8.98
C LYS A 11 1.51 23.30 8.20
N VAL A 12 1.36 22.47 7.19
CA VAL A 12 0.17 22.41 6.35
C VAL A 12 -0.49 21.05 6.52
N GLU A 13 -1.79 21.03 6.73
CA GLU A 13 -2.61 19.83 6.76
C GLU A 13 -3.73 19.97 5.73
N LEU A 14 -3.87 18.97 4.89
CA LEU A 14 -4.85 18.92 3.83
C LEU A 14 -5.64 17.61 3.92
N ASP A 15 -6.93 17.68 4.20
CA ASP A 15 -7.83 16.53 4.17
C ASP A 15 -8.61 16.52 2.87
N LEU A 16 -8.55 15.39 2.17
CA LEU A 16 -9.22 15.15 0.91
C LEU A 16 -10.09 13.89 0.99
N ALA A 17 -11.39 14.04 0.84
CA ALA A 17 -12.27 12.91 0.60
C ALA A 17 -12.28 12.60 -0.90
N LEU A 18 -11.89 11.38 -1.24
CA LEU A 18 -11.88 10.85 -2.59
C LEU A 18 -13.22 10.15 -2.87
N ALA A 19 -13.94 10.61 -3.88
CA ALA A 19 -14.99 9.78 -4.47
C ALA A 19 -14.36 8.56 -5.16
N LYS A 20 -15.08 7.45 -5.25
CA LYS A 20 -14.61 6.27 -5.98
C LYS A 20 -14.20 6.66 -7.41
N SER A 21 -12.95 6.35 -7.77
CA SER A 21 -12.33 6.77 -9.03
C SER A 21 -11.33 5.73 -9.52
N ASP A 22 -11.44 5.37 -10.79
CA ASP A 22 -10.49 4.53 -11.51
C ASP A 22 -9.15 5.25 -11.78
N ALA A 23 -9.17 6.56 -11.89
CA ALA A 23 -7.96 7.35 -12.08
C ALA A 23 -6.99 7.23 -10.88
N PHE A 24 -7.52 7.20 -9.63
CA PHE A 24 -6.69 7.00 -8.45
C PHE A 24 -6.15 5.57 -8.38
N THR A 25 -6.99 4.58 -8.71
CA THR A 25 -6.56 3.17 -8.81
C THR A 25 -5.43 3.02 -9.84
N GLY A 26 -5.56 3.62 -11.01
CA GLY A 26 -4.54 3.61 -12.07
C GLY A 26 -3.23 4.30 -11.63
N TRP A 27 -3.32 5.36 -10.81
CA TRP A 27 -2.13 6.02 -10.26
C TRP A 27 -1.35 5.10 -9.30
N ILE A 28 -2.06 4.32 -8.46
CA ILE A 28 -1.44 3.32 -7.57
C ILE A 28 -0.86 2.17 -8.41
N ALA A 29 -1.62 1.62 -9.35
CA ALA A 29 -1.23 0.47 -10.17
C ALA A 29 0.11 0.70 -10.90
N GLY A 30 0.40 1.94 -11.31
CA GLY A 30 1.68 2.28 -11.93
C GLY A 30 2.90 2.26 -10.98
N ARG A 31 2.70 2.03 -9.67
CA ARG A 31 3.74 2.10 -8.63
C ARG A 31 3.91 0.80 -7.83
N VAL A 32 3.00 -0.12 -7.97
CA VAL A 32 3.03 -1.42 -7.27
C VAL A 32 3.05 -2.56 -8.30
N PRO A 33 3.71 -3.68 -8.03
CA PRO A 33 3.79 -4.83 -8.94
C PRO A 33 2.50 -5.70 -8.86
N LEU A 34 1.33 -5.05 -8.88
CA LEU A 34 0.02 -5.67 -8.78
C LEU A 34 -0.85 -5.19 -9.92
N ASP A 35 -1.67 -6.06 -10.47
CA ASP A 35 -2.73 -5.67 -11.39
C ASP A 35 -3.91 -5.17 -10.57
N LEU A 36 -4.14 -3.86 -10.64
CA LEU A 36 -5.27 -3.20 -9.98
C LEU A 36 -6.26 -2.69 -11.03
N GLY A 37 -7.54 -2.92 -10.79
CA GLY A 37 -8.62 -2.42 -11.64
C GLY A 37 -9.79 -1.89 -10.82
N GLY A 38 -10.73 -1.23 -11.50
CA GLY A 38 -11.92 -0.68 -10.83
C GLY A 38 -11.68 0.67 -10.17
N ALA A 39 -12.51 1.03 -9.19
CA ALA A 39 -12.55 2.36 -8.59
C ALA A 39 -12.27 2.30 -7.09
N THR A 40 -11.28 3.07 -6.65
CA THR A 40 -10.90 3.24 -5.25
C THR A 40 -11.45 4.57 -4.73
N GLY A 41 -12.04 4.56 -3.55
CA GLY A 41 -12.47 5.74 -2.80
C GLY A 41 -11.77 5.84 -1.45
N GLY A 42 -12.05 6.89 -0.67
CA GLY A 42 -11.55 6.97 0.70
C GLY A 42 -11.25 8.38 1.20
N ILE A 43 -10.42 8.45 2.21
CA ILE A 43 -9.97 9.69 2.83
C ILE A 43 -8.44 9.71 2.83
N ILE A 44 -7.88 10.83 2.40
CA ILE A 44 -6.44 11.09 2.45
C ILE A 44 -6.21 12.34 3.29
N SER A 45 -5.30 12.25 4.25
CA SER A 45 -4.80 13.38 5.02
C SER A 45 -3.32 13.58 4.73
N LEU A 46 -2.96 14.71 4.16
CA LEU A 46 -1.59 15.10 3.84
C LEU A 46 -1.09 16.09 4.88
N LYS A 47 0.05 15.80 5.48
CA LYS A 47 0.72 16.65 6.46
C LYS A 47 2.15 16.91 6.01
N GLY A 48 2.58 18.16 6.04
CA GLY A 48 3.93 18.54 5.63
C GLY A 48 4.37 19.89 6.20
N GLU A 49 5.65 20.20 6.03
CA GLU A 49 6.21 21.50 6.30
C GLU A 49 5.98 22.46 5.13
N SER A 50 6.14 23.76 5.34
CA SER A 50 5.82 24.80 4.34
C SER A 50 6.59 24.70 3.02
N GLY A 51 7.72 23.96 2.98
CA GLY A 51 8.49 23.67 1.76
C GLY A 51 7.97 22.47 0.98
N MET A 52 7.14 21.63 1.58
CA MET A 52 6.64 20.35 1.03
C MET A 52 7.73 19.34 0.61
N ASP A 53 8.98 19.54 1.05
CA ASP A 53 10.06 18.61 0.72
C ASP A 53 9.84 17.27 1.43
N ARG A 54 9.29 17.32 2.65
CA ARG A 54 8.89 16.12 3.42
C ARG A 54 7.43 16.16 3.78
N MET A 55 6.73 15.11 3.41
CA MET A 55 5.29 14.97 3.64
C MET A 55 4.97 13.58 4.18
N VAL A 56 3.92 13.53 4.98
CA VAL A 56 3.28 12.29 5.40
C VAL A 56 1.85 12.30 4.87
N LEU A 57 1.48 11.23 4.17
CA LEU A 57 0.14 11.04 3.66
C LEU A 57 -0.46 9.84 4.39
N ASP A 58 -1.45 10.09 5.22
CA ASP A 58 -2.29 9.07 5.85
C ASP A 58 -3.47 8.77 4.93
N ALA A 59 -3.61 7.52 4.48
CA ALA A 59 -4.69 7.08 3.61
C ALA A 59 -5.58 6.04 4.30
N ARG A 60 -6.88 6.18 4.15
CA ARG A 60 -7.88 5.15 4.43
C ARG A 60 -8.69 4.95 3.16
N LEU A 61 -8.56 3.79 2.55
CA LEU A 61 -9.09 3.50 1.24
C LEU A 61 -10.18 2.44 1.34
N ASP A 62 -11.31 2.71 0.70
CA ASP A 62 -12.37 1.75 0.42
C ASP A 62 -12.02 1.08 -0.93
N LEU A 63 -11.74 -0.21 -0.87
CA LEU A 63 -11.33 -1.04 -2.00
C LEU A 63 -12.45 -2.00 -2.47
N ASP A 64 -13.69 -1.85 -2.00
CA ASP A 64 -14.80 -2.72 -2.39
C ASP A 64 -14.98 -2.79 -3.91
N SER A 65 -14.84 -1.65 -4.59
CA SER A 65 -14.97 -1.56 -6.04
C SER A 65 -13.64 -1.71 -6.78
N THR A 66 -12.59 -2.18 -6.09
CA THR A 66 -11.25 -2.39 -6.65
C THR A 66 -11.00 -3.89 -6.79
N SER A 67 -10.52 -4.34 -7.94
CA SER A 67 -9.96 -5.68 -8.11
C SER A 67 -8.46 -5.66 -7.86
N ILE A 68 -7.94 -6.70 -7.21
CA ILE A 68 -6.52 -6.90 -6.96
C ILE A 68 -6.15 -8.27 -7.51
N ASN A 69 -5.16 -8.32 -8.40
CA ASN A 69 -4.69 -9.58 -8.96
C ASN A 69 -3.18 -9.66 -8.89
N PHE A 70 -2.68 -10.72 -8.26
CA PHE A 70 -1.28 -11.06 -8.22
C PHE A 70 -1.10 -12.53 -8.61
N PRO A 71 -1.07 -12.82 -9.92
CA PRO A 71 -1.14 -14.18 -10.45
C PRO A 71 -0.05 -15.11 -9.92
N ARG A 72 1.18 -14.55 -9.70
CA ARG A 72 2.33 -15.33 -9.19
C ARG A 72 2.13 -15.90 -7.79
N LEU A 73 1.20 -15.35 -7.00
CA LEU A 73 0.86 -15.84 -5.67
C LEU A 73 -0.52 -16.50 -5.63
N GLY A 74 -1.21 -16.62 -6.77
CA GLY A 74 -2.58 -17.11 -6.82
C GLY A 74 -3.58 -16.20 -6.08
N LEU A 75 -3.21 -14.92 -5.86
CA LEU A 75 -4.01 -13.98 -5.09
C LEU A 75 -4.93 -13.23 -6.03
N VAL A 76 -6.23 -13.35 -5.79
CA VAL A 76 -7.27 -12.63 -6.54
C VAL A 76 -8.32 -12.13 -5.57
N LYS A 77 -8.53 -10.81 -5.55
CA LYS A 77 -9.70 -10.15 -4.96
C LYS A 77 -10.54 -9.60 -6.10
N LEU A 78 -11.79 -9.99 -6.16
CA LEU A 78 -12.71 -9.50 -7.19
C LEU A 78 -13.29 -8.14 -6.81
N GLN A 79 -13.72 -7.40 -7.82
CA GLN A 79 -14.53 -6.19 -7.62
C GLN A 79 -15.87 -6.58 -6.98
N GLY A 80 -16.30 -5.85 -5.94
CA GLY A 80 -17.51 -6.13 -5.16
C GLY A 80 -17.26 -6.93 -3.88
N GLU A 81 -16.08 -7.51 -3.69
CA GLU A 81 -15.68 -8.07 -2.40
C GLU A 81 -15.22 -6.94 -1.47
N ALA A 82 -15.70 -6.97 -0.21
CA ALA A 82 -15.37 -5.95 0.77
C ALA A 82 -13.86 -5.92 1.07
N ALA A 83 -13.29 -4.74 1.07
CA ALA A 83 -11.91 -4.53 1.50
C ALA A 83 -11.62 -3.09 1.89
N ASP A 84 -10.88 -2.95 2.97
CA ASP A 84 -10.39 -1.68 3.48
C ASP A 84 -8.86 -1.69 3.55
N MET A 85 -8.24 -0.54 3.29
CA MET A 85 -6.80 -0.38 3.43
C MET A 85 -6.49 0.89 4.24
N ILE A 86 -5.58 0.75 5.20
CA ILE A 86 -4.94 1.87 5.88
C ILE A 86 -3.46 1.84 5.53
N ALA A 87 -2.89 3.01 5.23
CA ALA A 87 -1.45 3.12 4.98
C ALA A 87 -0.97 4.54 5.27
N ARG A 88 0.27 4.65 5.75
CA ARG A 88 0.99 5.92 5.92
C ARG A 88 2.16 5.98 4.96
N PHE A 89 2.08 6.89 4.00
CA PHE A 89 3.13 7.12 3.01
C PHE A 89 4.07 8.22 3.51
N GLN A 90 5.36 7.93 3.45
CA GLN A 90 6.43 8.91 3.69
C GLN A 90 6.92 9.39 2.31
N ILE A 91 6.83 10.69 2.09
CA ILE A 91 7.17 11.31 0.81
C ILE A 91 8.31 12.29 1.06
N ASP A 92 9.40 12.15 0.30
CA ASP A 92 10.56 13.04 0.30
C ASP A 92 10.84 13.50 -1.13
N ASP A 93 10.95 14.80 -1.36
CA ASP A 93 11.11 15.41 -2.69
C ASP A 93 10.09 14.88 -3.74
N GLY A 94 8.82 14.69 -3.32
CA GLY A 94 7.75 14.20 -4.17
C GLY A 94 7.79 12.70 -4.51
N LYS A 95 8.72 11.94 -3.91
CA LYS A 95 8.86 10.50 -4.08
C LYS A 95 8.43 9.76 -2.82
N ILE A 96 7.79 8.62 -2.97
CA ILE A 96 7.49 7.72 -1.85
C ILE A 96 8.80 7.02 -1.46
N VAL A 97 9.25 7.23 -0.22
CA VAL A 97 10.45 6.59 0.35
C VAL A 97 10.10 5.48 1.34
N GLY A 98 8.87 5.46 1.82
CA GLY A 98 8.37 4.41 2.72
C GLY A 98 6.86 4.39 2.80
N ILE A 99 6.31 3.22 3.14
CA ILE A 99 4.91 3.05 3.50
C ILE A 99 4.92 2.27 4.81
N SER A 100 4.40 2.88 5.86
CA SER A 100 4.27 2.26 7.18
C SER A 100 2.80 2.08 7.55
N ASP A 101 2.57 1.28 8.59
CA ASP A 101 1.24 1.02 9.12
C ASP A 101 0.27 0.52 8.02
N VAL A 102 0.80 -0.27 7.06
CA VAL A 102 -0.02 -0.88 6.02
C VAL A 102 -0.89 -1.95 6.66
N THR A 103 -2.19 -1.78 6.55
CA THR A 103 -3.17 -2.81 6.88
C THR A 103 -4.13 -2.92 5.71
N LEU A 104 -4.21 -4.08 5.11
CA LEU A 104 -5.25 -4.44 4.14
C LEU A 104 -6.09 -5.54 4.76
N ASP A 105 -7.37 -5.33 4.89
CA ASP A 105 -8.33 -6.25 5.49
C ASP A 105 -9.44 -6.55 4.49
N SER A 106 -9.60 -7.83 4.16
CA SER A 106 -10.70 -8.34 3.34
C SER A 106 -10.95 -9.82 3.63
N ASP A 107 -12.04 -10.36 3.09
CA ASP A 107 -12.37 -11.78 3.23
C ASP A 107 -11.33 -12.71 2.56
N VAL A 108 -10.58 -12.22 1.58
CA VAL A 108 -9.66 -13.02 0.76
C VAL A 108 -8.19 -12.65 0.89
N LEU A 109 -7.88 -11.48 1.44
CA LEU A 109 -6.52 -10.96 1.55
C LEU A 109 -6.37 -10.10 2.79
N ASN A 110 -5.51 -10.52 3.70
CA ASN A 110 -5.16 -9.75 4.89
C ASN A 110 -3.65 -9.52 4.90
N ILE A 111 -3.22 -8.27 5.03
CA ILE A 111 -1.81 -7.90 5.09
C ILE A 111 -1.63 -6.85 6.18
N ASP A 112 -0.54 -7.00 6.95
CA ASP A 112 -0.09 -6.02 7.94
C ASP A 112 1.44 -5.88 7.86
N GLY A 113 1.95 -4.64 7.74
CA GLY A 113 3.40 -4.44 7.68
C GLY A 113 3.86 -3.08 7.17
N ASN A 114 5.09 -3.07 6.66
CA ASN A 114 5.77 -1.88 6.18
C ASN A 114 6.50 -2.17 4.86
N ILE A 115 6.63 -1.15 4.00
CA ILE A 115 7.31 -1.24 2.71
C ILE A 115 8.32 -0.09 2.62
N SER A 116 9.50 -0.36 2.08
CA SER A 116 10.56 0.63 1.90
C SER A 116 10.98 0.76 0.43
N PHE A 117 11.35 1.98 0.07
CA PHE A 117 11.83 2.33 -1.27
C PHE A 117 13.17 3.07 -1.17
N ASP A 118 13.96 3.05 -2.22
CA ASP A 118 15.18 3.85 -2.34
C ASP A 118 14.85 5.31 -2.74
N GLU A 119 15.86 6.18 -2.74
CA GLU A 119 15.72 7.59 -3.13
C GLU A 119 15.23 7.79 -4.57
N SER A 120 15.31 6.78 -5.42
CA SER A 120 14.75 6.80 -6.78
C SER A 120 13.26 6.39 -6.81
N GLY A 121 12.70 5.90 -5.68
CA GLY A 121 11.36 5.36 -5.57
C GLY A 121 11.27 3.89 -5.99
N ARG A 122 12.41 3.17 -6.10
CA ARG A 122 12.43 1.75 -6.41
C ARG A 122 12.24 0.94 -5.13
N PHE A 123 11.44 -0.11 -5.19
CA PHE A 123 11.21 -1.02 -4.07
C PHE A 123 12.54 -1.61 -3.54
N LEU A 124 12.80 -1.42 -2.25
CA LEU A 124 13.94 -2.00 -1.54
C LEU A 124 13.55 -3.28 -0.82
N GLY A 125 12.42 -3.25 -0.13
CA GLY A 125 11.99 -4.39 0.67
C GLY A 125 10.66 -4.14 1.36
N ALA A 126 10.16 -5.19 2.01
CA ALA A 126 8.99 -5.14 2.88
C ALA A 126 9.22 -6.02 4.10
N PHE A 127 8.66 -5.60 5.22
CA PHE A 127 8.49 -6.42 6.41
C PHE A 127 7.00 -6.51 6.72
N LEU A 128 6.44 -7.73 6.62
CA LEU A 128 5.04 -7.98 6.92
C LEU A 128 4.96 -8.79 8.22
N ASN A 129 4.24 -8.28 9.20
CA ASN A 129 3.95 -9.02 10.42
C ASN A 129 3.08 -10.24 10.11
N HIS A 130 2.13 -10.04 9.20
CA HIS A 130 1.20 -11.07 8.77
C HIS A 130 0.78 -10.84 7.30
N ALA A 131 0.61 -11.94 6.57
CA ALA A 131 -0.04 -11.95 5.26
C ALA A 131 -0.82 -13.24 5.09
N GLN A 132 -2.11 -13.11 4.79
CA GLN A 132 -3.03 -14.22 4.60
C GLN A 132 -3.79 -14.07 3.28
N TRP A 133 -3.84 -15.15 2.49
CA TRP A 133 -4.67 -15.28 1.29
C TRP A 133 -5.02 -16.76 1.11
N PRO A 134 -5.98 -17.13 0.24
CA PRO A 134 -6.47 -18.51 0.14
C PRO A 134 -5.34 -19.55 0.06
N GLY A 135 -5.33 -20.49 1.00
CA GLY A 135 -4.32 -21.55 1.12
C GLY A 135 -3.00 -21.11 1.76
N ASN A 136 -2.82 -19.85 2.10
CA ASN A 136 -1.58 -19.30 2.64
C ASN A 136 -1.82 -18.43 3.87
N ASP A 137 -0.97 -18.61 4.88
CA ASP A 137 -0.97 -17.85 6.12
C ASP A 137 0.48 -17.75 6.63
N LEU A 138 1.09 -16.60 6.48
CA LEU A 138 2.49 -16.35 6.78
C LEU A 138 2.66 -15.26 7.82
N THR A 139 3.67 -15.42 8.69
CA THR A 139 4.05 -14.42 9.69
C THR A 139 5.52 -14.06 9.59
N ASN A 140 5.88 -12.84 10.05
CA ASN A 140 7.24 -12.31 10.05
C ASN A 140 7.92 -12.49 8.69
N ILE A 141 7.27 -11.98 7.65
CA ILE A 141 7.74 -12.08 6.28
C ILE A 141 8.69 -10.92 6.00
N THR A 142 9.88 -11.24 5.52
CA THR A 142 10.82 -10.25 5.00
C THR A 142 10.97 -10.46 3.51
N VAL A 143 10.77 -9.41 2.75
CA VAL A 143 11.05 -9.37 1.31
C VAL A 143 12.17 -8.37 1.10
N GLU A 144 13.27 -8.80 0.53
CA GLU A 144 14.45 -7.97 0.28
C GLU A 144 14.88 -8.07 -1.17
N ARG A 145 15.30 -6.94 -1.73
CA ARG A 145 15.94 -6.90 -3.04
C ARG A 145 17.46 -6.96 -2.83
N ASN A 146 18.11 -7.96 -3.42
CA ASN A 146 19.57 -8.08 -3.36
C ASN A 146 20.26 -7.21 -4.42
N ALA A 147 21.59 -7.18 -4.38
CA ALA A 147 22.42 -6.42 -5.32
C ALA A 147 22.30 -6.92 -6.79
N GLU A 148 21.83 -8.13 -7.00
CA GLU A 148 21.60 -8.74 -8.32
C GLU A 148 20.18 -8.49 -8.85
N ASP A 149 19.41 -7.63 -8.18
CA ASP A 149 18.01 -7.30 -8.48
C ASP A 149 17.02 -8.45 -8.26
N ILE A 150 17.41 -9.45 -7.48
CA ILE A 150 16.57 -10.61 -7.15
C ILE A 150 15.83 -10.33 -5.85
N LEU A 151 14.53 -10.62 -5.85
CA LEU A 151 13.71 -10.57 -4.63
C LEU A 151 13.88 -11.88 -3.85
N ARG A 152 14.29 -11.75 -2.60
CA ARG A 152 14.34 -12.84 -1.62
C ARG A 152 13.20 -12.68 -0.63
N LEU A 153 12.41 -13.73 -0.47
CA LEU A 153 11.36 -13.83 0.53
C LEU A 153 11.81 -14.80 1.64
N THR A 154 11.64 -14.38 2.88
CA THR A 154 11.87 -15.21 4.07
C THR A 154 10.66 -15.07 4.99
N ALA A 155 10.12 -16.17 5.51
CA ALA A 155 9.05 -16.18 6.48
C ALA A 155 9.44 -17.05 7.68
N SER A 156 8.99 -16.67 8.89
CA SER A 156 9.36 -17.40 10.12
C SER A 156 8.43 -18.56 10.42
N ALA A 157 7.16 -18.46 10.07
CA ALA A 157 6.13 -19.48 10.30
C ALA A 157 4.97 -19.28 9.34
N GLY A 158 4.24 -20.34 9.08
CA GLY A 158 3.00 -20.28 8.32
C GLY A 158 2.75 -21.50 7.46
N LEU A 159 1.66 -21.44 6.74
CA LEU A 159 1.25 -22.37 5.70
C LEU A 159 1.52 -21.75 4.35
N ILE A 160 2.10 -22.50 3.41
CA ILE A 160 2.30 -22.08 2.03
C ILE A 160 1.69 -23.14 1.11
N ASP A 161 0.75 -22.74 0.28
CA ASP A 161 0.27 -23.53 -0.86
C ASP A 161 1.02 -23.09 -2.12
N LEU A 162 1.85 -23.96 -2.66
CA LEU A 162 2.66 -23.74 -3.88
C LEU A 162 1.96 -24.25 -5.16
N THR A 163 0.73 -24.72 -5.06
CA THR A 163 0.01 -25.29 -6.21
C THR A 163 -0.17 -24.32 -7.38
N PRO A 164 -0.29 -22.98 -7.18
CA PRO A 164 -0.40 -22.02 -8.28
C PRO A 164 0.90 -21.65 -9.00
N LEU A 165 2.06 -22.15 -8.55
CA LEU A 165 3.38 -21.81 -9.12
C LEU A 165 3.74 -22.65 -10.33
#